data_e1d17cfa9f245c82414942bf3fefca2e
#
_entry.id   e1d17cfa9f245c82414942bf3fefca2e
#
_cell.length_a   1.000
_cell.length_b   1.000
_cell.length_c   1.000
_cell.angle_alpha   90.00
_cell.angle_beta   90.00
_cell.angle_gamma   90.00
#
_symmetry.space_group_name_H-M   'P 1'
#
loop_
_entity.id
_entity.type
_entity.pdbx_description
1 polymer ?
#
loop_
_entity_poly.entity_id
_entity_poly.type
_entity_poly.pdbx_seq_one_letter_code
_entity_poly.pdbx_strand_id
1 'polypeptide(L)'
;MENYETEDVTPSAVDLIKSISEQGYSLETSIADLIDNSISANASKIEILLSTDTKPFRLFIADDGNGMDETKLKSAIKFPSSSIDEQRQKSDLGRFGLGLKSASFSQTRNLTVLSRKKGSTNYSGRTWDVEFLKKNPWKVKVNNPTEIQQLIFKYQQLSKEMIGSFDKMTPNTIIIWTGLFKYETSFEKEENCKAALNRDLTGVAQDHLGLVFHRFMEKSIDPLKIRINNIRVKVFNPFPISESDFRAIPYQQRSFGEDNIEIEGFVLPFRSIEEEKKSKTIWCTESKSLTDMEGIYVYRSDRIIFFGGWLGLIKKSSKLQLARLKVEIQNKADHLMRINVAKSKVEIPYDLRDGFTKYINELTTEAKKELGNRNIEKISVSIKEKPYELLQKIPTNKGMKLEINHEFPLIKKLAKSINSKEKSNFKAILRIINTNINKIKENFNEENFSISDEDNHLTKDELMDILYNLSNEGWKKEHILRIVKSIGYHTDSLPSDVQNYIKGLK
;
A
#
# COMPACT_ATOMS: atom_id res chain seq x y z
N MET A 1 49.80 -31.23 8.04
CA MET A 1 49.17 -30.00 7.45
C MET A 1 49.39 -30.10 5.96
N GLU A 2 48.31 -30.27 5.21
CA GLU A 2 48.40 -30.28 3.75
C GLU A 2 48.81 -28.90 3.26
N ASN A 3 49.88 -28.79 2.55
CA ASN A 3 50.35 -27.54 1.93
C ASN A 3 49.51 -27.29 0.68
N TYR A 4 48.51 -26.42 0.78
CA TYR A 4 47.79 -25.91 -0.40
C TYR A 4 48.50 -24.65 -0.90
N GLU A 5 48.67 -24.54 -2.22
CA GLU A 5 48.95 -23.25 -2.87
C GLU A 5 47.72 -22.32 -2.72
N THR A 6 47.92 -21.08 -2.34
CA THR A 6 46.85 -20.11 -2.14
C THR A 6 47.09 -18.88 -2.98
N GLU A 7 46.02 -18.34 -3.55
CA GLU A 7 46.04 -17.08 -4.33
C GLU A 7 45.20 -16.00 -3.61
N ASP A 8 45.58 -14.75 -3.75
CA ASP A 8 44.79 -13.63 -3.24
C ASP A 8 43.65 -13.31 -4.21
N VAL A 9 42.42 -13.56 -3.77
CA VAL A 9 41.17 -13.29 -4.51
C VAL A 9 40.41 -12.09 -3.94
N THR A 10 41.10 -11.13 -3.26
CA THR A 10 40.48 -9.93 -2.72
C THR A 10 39.81 -9.13 -3.84
N PRO A 11 38.47 -8.91 -3.78
CA PRO A 11 37.75 -8.22 -4.84
C PRO A 11 38.13 -6.75 -4.92
N SER A 12 38.04 -6.16 -6.12
CA SER A 12 38.15 -4.73 -6.29
C SER A 12 37.08 -4.02 -5.44
N ALA A 13 37.49 -3.08 -4.58
CA ALA A 13 36.58 -2.36 -3.71
C ALA A 13 35.51 -1.59 -4.51
N VAL A 14 35.89 -1.01 -5.66
CA VAL A 14 35.01 -0.25 -6.54
C VAL A 14 33.98 -1.16 -7.19
N ASP A 15 34.40 -2.30 -7.70
CA ASP A 15 33.51 -3.20 -8.45
C ASP A 15 32.55 -3.93 -7.49
N LEU A 16 33.02 -4.30 -6.31
CA LEU A 16 32.11 -4.85 -5.27
C LEU A 16 31.04 -3.83 -4.86
N ILE A 17 31.43 -2.58 -4.61
CA ILE A 17 30.45 -1.52 -4.25
C ILE A 17 29.46 -1.27 -5.38
N LYS A 18 29.91 -1.25 -6.64
CA LYS A 18 29.02 -1.14 -7.80
C LYS A 18 28.03 -2.32 -7.88
N SER A 19 28.51 -3.56 -7.73
CA SER A 19 27.66 -4.76 -7.77
C SER A 19 26.60 -4.73 -6.65
N ILE A 20 26.97 -4.26 -5.46
CA ILE A 20 26.02 -4.12 -4.35
C ILE A 20 25.02 -2.99 -4.62
N SER A 21 25.41 -1.94 -5.33
CA SER A 21 24.51 -0.83 -5.66
C SER A 21 23.37 -1.21 -6.61
N GLU A 22 23.51 -2.33 -7.34
CA GLU A 22 22.48 -2.84 -8.26
C GLU A 22 21.47 -3.78 -7.60
N GLN A 23 21.46 -3.91 -6.27
CA GLN A 23 20.56 -4.81 -5.53
C GLN A 23 19.09 -4.37 -5.48
N GLY A 24 18.64 -3.50 -6.38
CA GLY A 24 17.22 -3.18 -6.56
C GLY A 24 16.61 -2.26 -5.51
N TYR A 25 17.42 -1.51 -4.78
CA TYR A 25 16.93 -0.45 -3.88
C TYR A 25 16.34 0.74 -4.65
N SER A 26 15.13 1.14 -4.29
CA SER A 26 14.56 2.43 -4.63
C SER A 26 14.96 3.51 -3.61
N LEU A 27 14.63 4.78 -3.86
CA LEU A 27 14.95 5.88 -2.93
C LEU A 27 14.27 5.66 -1.57
N GLU A 28 12.97 5.37 -1.58
CA GLU A 28 12.15 5.18 -0.37
C GLU A 28 12.60 3.97 0.46
N THR A 29 12.96 2.85 -0.18
CA THR A 29 13.46 1.68 0.53
C THR A 29 14.85 1.88 1.10
N SER A 30 15.71 2.64 0.40
CA SER A 30 17.03 3.02 0.90
C SER A 30 16.92 3.91 2.15
N ILE A 31 16.04 4.90 2.12
CA ILE A 31 15.79 5.78 3.27
C ILE A 31 15.20 4.97 4.44
N ALA A 32 14.25 4.07 4.17
CA ALA A 32 13.65 3.24 5.21
C ALA A 32 14.68 2.37 5.93
N ASP A 33 15.66 1.78 5.23
CA ASP A 33 16.73 1.00 5.87
C ASP A 33 17.66 1.86 6.77
N LEU A 34 17.86 3.14 6.42
CA LEU A 34 18.60 4.06 7.29
C LEU A 34 17.77 4.43 8.52
N ILE A 35 16.47 4.60 8.38
CA ILE A 35 15.54 4.84 9.50
C ILE A 35 15.51 3.64 10.46
N ASP A 36 15.58 2.40 9.95
CA ASP A 36 15.71 1.21 10.81
C ASP A 36 16.93 1.29 11.74
N ASN A 37 18.06 1.79 11.23
CA ASN A 37 19.25 2.00 12.05
C ASN A 37 19.05 3.10 13.10
N SER A 38 18.34 4.18 12.74
CA SER A 38 18.00 5.26 13.67
C SER A 38 17.06 4.76 14.79
N ILE A 39 16.05 3.96 14.45
CA ILE A 39 15.15 3.33 15.43
C ILE A 39 15.93 2.39 16.36
N SER A 40 16.83 1.57 15.81
CA SER A 40 17.70 0.68 16.59
C SER A 40 18.66 1.47 17.51
N ALA A 41 18.95 2.72 17.16
CA ALA A 41 19.72 3.65 18.01
C ALA A 41 18.83 4.45 18.99
N ASN A 42 17.56 4.08 19.16
CA ASN A 42 16.56 4.76 20.00
C ASN A 42 16.33 6.23 19.63
N ALA A 43 16.30 6.54 18.33
CA ALA A 43 15.92 7.85 17.86
C ALA A 43 14.43 8.11 18.09
N SER A 44 14.08 9.31 18.52
CA SER A 44 12.71 9.81 18.62
C SER A 44 12.35 10.77 17.50
N LYS A 45 13.37 11.37 16.87
CA LYS A 45 13.22 12.34 15.78
C LYS A 45 14.18 11.99 14.64
N ILE A 46 13.65 11.98 13.42
CA ILE A 46 14.42 11.75 12.19
C ILE A 46 14.07 12.84 11.18
N GLU A 47 15.10 13.44 10.60
CA GLU A 47 14.96 14.51 9.64
C GLU A 47 15.66 14.17 8.34
N ILE A 48 14.97 14.37 7.23
CA ILE A 48 15.46 14.14 5.87
C ILE A 48 15.41 15.47 5.13
N LEU A 49 16.56 15.97 4.69
CA LEU A 49 16.68 17.27 4.04
C LEU A 49 17.42 17.14 2.71
N LEU A 50 16.81 17.67 1.65
CA LEU A 50 17.38 17.72 0.32
C LEU A 50 17.95 19.09 0.02
N SER A 51 19.20 19.16 -0.44
CA SER A 51 19.85 20.37 -0.97
C SER A 51 20.10 20.20 -2.46
N THR A 52 19.41 21.01 -3.27
CA THR A 52 19.54 21.06 -4.73
C THR A 52 20.02 22.39 -5.27
N ASP A 53 20.56 23.27 -4.40
CA ASP A 53 21.02 24.60 -4.80
C ASP A 53 22.24 24.53 -5.73
N THR A 54 23.13 23.59 -5.47
CA THR A 54 24.34 23.35 -6.26
C THR A 54 24.59 21.86 -6.45
N LYS A 55 25.08 21.46 -7.63
CA LYS A 55 25.59 20.10 -7.85
C LYS A 55 26.97 19.92 -7.20
N PRO A 56 27.29 18.72 -6.71
CA PRO A 56 26.41 17.54 -6.61
C PRO A 56 25.31 17.75 -5.54
N PHE A 57 24.08 17.29 -5.83
CA PHE A 57 22.96 17.37 -4.88
C PHE A 57 23.28 16.58 -3.62
N ARG A 58 22.72 17.01 -2.48
CA ARG A 58 22.94 16.33 -1.21
C ARG A 58 21.64 15.99 -0.52
N LEU A 59 21.58 14.77 0.01
CA LEU A 59 20.54 14.35 0.92
C LEU A 59 21.13 14.12 2.30
N PHE A 60 20.55 14.78 3.30
CA PHE A 60 20.90 14.62 4.71
C PHE A 60 19.83 13.79 5.39
N ILE A 61 20.23 12.75 6.14
CA ILE A 61 19.36 11.94 6.97
C ILE A 61 19.94 12.01 8.38
N ALA A 62 19.23 12.66 9.29
CA ALA A 62 19.71 13.00 10.62
C ALA A 62 18.79 12.42 11.69
N ASP A 63 19.36 11.92 12.79
CA ASP A 63 18.64 11.38 13.94
C ASP A 63 19.18 11.84 15.28
N ASP A 64 18.32 11.84 16.31
CA ASP A 64 18.64 12.17 17.70
C ASP A 64 18.92 10.95 18.57
N GLY A 65 19.17 9.78 17.97
CA GLY A 65 19.44 8.53 18.66
C GLY A 65 20.69 8.55 19.55
N ASN A 66 21.15 7.40 20.00
CA ASN A 66 22.30 7.27 20.89
C ASN A 66 23.60 7.74 20.25
N GLY A 67 23.69 7.80 18.92
CA GLY A 67 24.88 8.11 18.17
C GLY A 67 26.04 7.16 18.43
N MET A 68 27.21 7.53 17.91
CA MET A 68 28.44 6.73 17.97
C MET A 68 29.63 7.59 18.38
N ASP A 69 30.48 7.07 19.23
CA ASP A 69 31.85 7.59 19.39
C ASP A 69 32.71 7.18 18.19
N GLU A 70 33.95 7.68 18.15
CA GLU A 70 34.87 7.42 17.03
C GLU A 70 35.15 5.93 16.82
N THR A 71 35.30 5.16 17.90
CA THR A 71 35.63 3.73 17.84
C THR A 71 34.43 2.95 17.24
N LYS A 72 33.22 3.24 17.72
CA LYS A 72 31.99 2.63 17.22
C LYS A 72 31.73 3.03 15.76
N LEU A 73 31.94 4.31 15.40
CA LEU A 73 31.81 4.78 14.02
C LEU A 73 32.78 4.05 13.09
N LYS A 74 34.06 3.89 13.50
CA LYS A 74 35.05 3.12 12.74
C LYS A 74 34.62 1.68 12.49
N SER A 75 33.99 1.02 13.47
CA SER A 75 33.45 -0.33 13.31
C SER A 75 32.22 -0.34 12.42
N ALA A 76 31.28 0.57 12.60
CA ALA A 76 30.04 0.66 11.83
C ALA A 76 30.27 0.94 10.33
N ILE A 77 31.36 1.66 10.01
CA ILE A 77 31.70 2.00 8.63
C ILE A 77 32.42 0.87 7.89
N LYS A 78 32.95 -0.15 8.57
CA LYS A 78 33.57 -1.33 7.94
C LYS A 78 32.58 -2.09 7.06
N PHE A 79 33.09 -2.85 6.13
CA PHE A 79 32.31 -3.59 5.15
C PHE A 79 32.66 -5.10 5.19
N PRO A 80 31.81 -6.00 5.71
CA PRO A 80 30.59 -5.76 6.54
C PRO A 80 30.94 -5.19 7.93
N SER A 81 29.95 -4.61 8.65
CA SER A 81 30.17 -4.04 9.98
C SER A 81 30.05 -5.07 11.11
N SER A 82 29.37 -6.19 10.89
CA SER A 82 29.19 -7.28 11.86
C SER A 82 29.06 -8.63 11.12
N SER A 83 29.39 -9.72 11.81
CA SER A 83 29.15 -11.07 11.28
C SER A 83 27.66 -11.40 11.31
N ILE A 84 27.24 -12.26 10.37
CA ILE A 84 25.86 -12.80 10.30
C ILE A 84 25.60 -13.72 11.52
N ASP A 85 26.67 -14.32 12.07
CA ASP A 85 26.60 -15.32 13.14
C ASP A 85 26.59 -14.70 14.55
N GLU A 86 26.72 -13.38 14.69
CA GLU A 86 26.64 -12.72 15.99
C GLU A 86 25.22 -12.76 16.56
N GLN A 87 25.08 -13.18 17.82
CA GLN A 87 23.81 -13.13 18.56
C GLN A 87 23.34 -11.69 18.73
N ARG A 88 22.14 -11.39 18.24
CA ARG A 88 21.55 -10.04 18.25
C ARG A 88 20.39 -9.93 19.22
N GLN A 89 20.14 -8.68 19.65
CA GLN A 89 18.98 -8.40 20.49
C GLN A 89 17.69 -8.54 19.67
N LYS A 90 16.60 -8.99 20.32
CA LYS A 90 15.29 -9.18 19.68
C LYS A 90 14.70 -7.90 19.06
N SER A 91 15.15 -6.73 19.50
CA SER A 91 14.72 -5.41 19.02
C SER A 91 15.52 -4.88 17.82
N ASP A 92 16.58 -5.58 17.38
CA ASP A 92 17.43 -5.11 16.27
C ASP A 92 16.73 -5.33 14.93
N LEU A 93 16.45 -4.23 14.21
CA LEU A 93 15.85 -4.23 12.88
C LEU A 93 16.88 -4.54 11.77
N GLY A 94 18.18 -4.37 12.04
CA GLY A 94 19.26 -4.67 11.11
C GLY A 94 19.67 -6.14 11.13
N ARG A 95 19.79 -6.80 9.96
CA ARG A 95 20.12 -8.24 9.87
C ARG A 95 21.55 -8.54 9.40
N PHE A 96 22.05 -7.81 8.43
CA PHE A 96 23.24 -8.23 7.65
C PHE A 96 24.50 -7.40 7.92
N GLY A 97 24.44 -6.36 8.72
CA GLY A 97 25.56 -5.42 8.89
C GLY A 97 25.95 -4.66 7.60
N LEU A 98 25.13 -4.76 6.58
CA LEU A 98 25.33 -4.17 5.25
C LEU A 98 24.36 -3.01 4.96
N GLY A 99 23.21 -2.92 5.65
CA GLY A 99 22.09 -2.03 5.32
C GLY A 99 22.51 -0.58 5.09
N LEU A 100 23.26 0.02 6.00
CA LEU A 100 23.77 1.39 5.84
C LEU A 100 24.49 1.59 4.49
N LYS A 101 25.37 0.65 4.12
CA LYS A 101 26.23 0.76 2.93
C LYS A 101 25.47 0.39 1.67
N SER A 102 24.74 -0.72 1.68
CA SER A 102 23.96 -1.19 0.52
C SER A 102 22.89 -0.17 0.12
N ALA A 103 22.11 0.31 1.09
CA ALA A 103 21.12 1.36 0.88
C ALA A 103 21.74 2.64 0.34
N SER A 104 22.83 3.11 0.97
CA SER A 104 23.49 4.35 0.55
C SER A 104 24.13 4.23 -0.83
N PHE A 105 24.91 3.18 -1.10
CA PHE A 105 25.58 3.02 -2.40
C PHE A 105 24.63 2.77 -3.56
N SER A 106 23.42 2.33 -3.29
CA SER A 106 22.36 2.26 -4.32
C SER A 106 21.92 3.66 -4.80
N GLN A 107 22.18 4.72 -4.03
CA GLN A 107 21.76 6.09 -4.33
C GLN A 107 22.92 7.05 -4.61
N THR A 108 24.06 6.88 -3.91
CA THR A 108 25.20 7.79 -4.01
C THR A 108 26.52 7.06 -4.23
N ARG A 109 27.53 7.76 -4.75
CA ARG A 109 28.93 7.29 -4.83
C ARG A 109 29.81 7.93 -3.76
N ASN A 110 29.25 8.83 -2.95
CA ASN A 110 29.94 9.52 -1.87
C ASN A 110 29.06 9.57 -0.63
N LEU A 111 29.35 8.68 0.33
CA LEU A 111 28.64 8.51 1.58
C LEU A 111 29.46 9.08 2.73
N THR A 112 28.99 10.10 3.40
CA THR A 112 29.57 10.62 4.65
C THR A 112 28.68 10.28 5.83
N VAL A 113 29.29 9.81 6.92
CA VAL A 113 28.61 9.60 8.21
C VAL A 113 29.30 10.45 9.26
N LEU A 114 28.55 11.40 9.80
CA LEU A 114 28.95 12.17 10.98
C LEU A 114 28.21 11.62 12.18
N SER A 115 28.92 11.33 13.27
CA SER A 115 28.27 10.89 14.50
C SER A 115 29.00 11.37 15.74
N ARG A 116 28.22 11.53 16.82
CA ARG A 116 28.71 11.76 18.17
C ARG A 116 27.87 10.94 19.14
N LYS A 117 28.48 10.51 20.22
CA LYS A 117 27.71 9.86 21.29
C LYS A 117 26.76 10.87 21.94
N LYS A 118 25.54 10.46 22.25
CA LYS A 118 24.55 11.31 22.95
C LYS A 118 25.16 11.92 24.21
N GLY A 119 25.03 13.23 24.36
CA GLY A 119 25.65 14.00 25.44
C GLY A 119 27.09 14.53 25.13
N SER A 120 27.70 14.11 24.02
CA SER A 120 28.97 14.65 23.55
C SER A 120 28.75 15.86 22.64
N THR A 121 29.74 16.77 22.62
CA THR A 121 29.77 17.95 21.73
C THR A 121 30.43 17.68 20.38
N ASN A 122 31.45 16.80 20.38
CA ASN A 122 32.33 16.61 19.24
C ASN A 122 31.85 15.49 18.32
N TYR A 123 31.69 15.79 17.02
CA TYR A 123 31.44 14.82 16.00
C TYR A 123 32.71 14.21 15.44
N SER A 124 32.63 12.91 15.12
CA SER A 124 33.59 12.22 14.26
C SER A 124 32.97 12.00 12.89
N GLY A 125 33.76 12.05 11.82
CA GLY A 125 33.29 11.88 10.45
C GLY A 125 34.10 10.85 9.67
N ARG A 126 33.38 10.06 8.82
CA ARG A 126 33.99 9.11 7.89
C ARG A 126 33.28 9.20 6.56
N THR A 127 34.08 9.24 5.48
CA THR A 127 33.54 9.32 4.11
C THR A 127 34.02 8.15 3.26
N TRP A 128 33.07 7.36 2.75
CA TRP A 128 33.28 6.48 1.62
C TRP A 128 33.15 7.27 0.32
N ASP A 129 34.16 7.26 -0.52
CA ASP A 129 34.19 7.94 -1.81
C ASP A 129 34.70 6.95 -2.87
N VAL A 130 33.85 6.58 -3.81
CA VAL A 130 34.13 5.57 -4.82
C VAL A 130 35.31 6.00 -5.74
N GLU A 131 35.45 7.29 -6.03
CA GLU A 131 36.57 7.81 -6.81
C GLU A 131 37.89 7.72 -6.03
N PHE A 132 37.86 8.02 -4.73
CA PHE A 132 39.02 7.87 -3.86
C PHE A 132 39.46 6.40 -3.76
N LEU A 133 38.50 5.45 -3.74
CA LEU A 133 38.80 4.02 -3.65
C LEU A 133 39.56 3.45 -4.86
N LYS A 134 39.48 4.08 -6.03
CA LYS A 134 40.24 3.68 -7.22
C LYS A 134 41.75 3.72 -6.97
N LYS A 135 42.21 4.69 -6.16
CA LYS A 135 43.61 4.86 -5.81
C LYS A 135 43.97 4.33 -4.42
N ASN A 136 42.99 4.13 -3.57
CA ASN A 136 43.15 3.75 -2.17
C ASN A 136 42.18 2.60 -1.82
N PRO A 137 42.39 1.36 -2.33
CA PRO A 137 41.48 0.25 -2.11
C PRO A 137 41.17 0.03 -0.62
N TRP A 138 39.91 -0.15 -0.32
CA TRP A 138 39.39 -0.43 1.04
C TRP A 138 39.74 0.62 2.11
N LYS A 139 40.05 1.88 1.72
CA LYS A 139 40.28 2.96 2.65
C LYS A 139 39.15 3.99 2.62
N VAL A 140 38.77 4.52 3.78
CA VAL A 140 37.81 5.59 3.94
C VAL A 140 38.52 6.89 4.32
N LYS A 141 38.00 8.04 3.90
CA LYS A 141 38.48 9.36 4.34
C LYS A 141 38.05 9.60 5.78
N VAL A 142 38.94 10.12 6.60
CA VAL A 142 38.63 10.66 7.93
C VAL A 142 38.40 12.15 7.77
N ASN A 143 37.19 12.60 8.09
CA ASN A 143 36.87 14.03 7.97
C ASN A 143 37.57 14.86 9.08
N ASN A 144 38.14 15.94 8.69
CA ASN A 144 38.75 16.88 9.64
C ASN A 144 37.68 17.77 10.31
N PRO A 145 38.01 18.46 11.43
CA PRO A 145 37.02 19.27 12.15
C PRO A 145 36.39 20.38 11.31
N THR A 146 37.12 20.98 10.40
CA THR A 146 36.62 22.05 9.51
C THR A 146 35.57 21.52 8.53
N GLU A 147 35.83 20.36 7.88
CA GLU A 147 34.88 19.69 7.00
C GLU A 147 33.61 19.31 7.75
N ILE A 148 33.75 18.75 8.96
CA ILE A 148 32.63 18.38 9.81
C ILE A 148 31.75 19.60 10.12
N GLN A 149 32.38 20.72 10.55
CA GLN A 149 31.66 21.97 10.84
C GLN A 149 30.91 22.52 9.61
N GLN A 150 31.54 22.50 8.44
CA GLN A 150 30.93 22.95 7.20
C GLN A 150 29.68 22.12 6.84
N LEU A 151 29.73 20.77 6.98
CA LEU A 151 28.63 19.89 6.72
C LEU A 151 27.48 20.06 7.72
N ILE A 152 27.83 20.25 9.01
CA ILE A 152 26.83 20.52 10.07
C ILE A 152 26.17 21.89 9.83
N PHE A 153 26.95 22.91 9.49
CA PHE A 153 26.42 24.24 9.18
C PHE A 153 25.42 24.18 7.99
N LYS A 154 25.80 23.48 6.91
CA LYS A 154 24.92 23.31 5.78
C LYS A 154 23.62 22.57 6.15
N TYR A 155 23.69 21.51 6.97
CA TYR A 155 22.51 20.85 7.52
C TYR A 155 21.63 21.82 8.31
N GLN A 156 22.22 22.62 9.21
CA GLN A 156 21.51 23.59 10.03
C GLN A 156 20.83 24.70 9.22
N GLN A 157 21.42 25.12 8.11
CA GLN A 157 20.77 26.08 7.19
C GLN A 157 19.51 25.54 6.55
N LEU A 158 19.44 24.23 6.29
CA LEU A 158 18.29 23.57 5.67
C LEU A 158 17.21 23.22 6.69
N SER A 159 17.62 22.88 7.92
CA SER A 159 16.72 22.52 9.02
C SER A 159 16.07 23.76 9.60
N LYS A 160 14.75 23.89 9.43
CA LYS A 160 13.97 25.00 9.95
C LYS A 160 13.22 24.59 11.21
N GLU A 161 13.22 25.47 12.22
CA GLU A 161 12.32 25.30 13.37
C GLU A 161 10.89 25.47 12.88
N MET A 162 10.04 24.47 13.14
CA MET A 162 8.61 24.57 12.94
C MET A 162 7.91 24.52 14.29
N ILE A 163 7.08 25.51 14.56
CA ILE A 163 6.31 25.63 15.80
C ILE A 163 5.53 24.35 16.04
N GLY A 164 5.83 23.68 17.14
CA GLY A 164 4.99 22.63 17.73
C GLY A 164 5.32 21.17 17.43
N SER A 165 6.26 20.79 16.57
CA SER A 165 6.47 19.37 16.28
C SER A 165 7.91 18.86 16.19
N PHE A 166 8.88 19.71 15.86
CA PHE A 166 10.31 19.37 15.78
C PHE A 166 11.14 20.41 16.54
N ASP A 167 10.78 20.61 17.79
CA ASP A 167 11.48 21.55 18.66
C ASP A 167 12.94 21.16 18.75
N LYS A 168 13.81 22.05 18.30
CA LYS A 168 15.29 22.02 18.50
C LYS A 168 15.89 20.61 18.46
N MET A 169 15.81 19.96 17.29
CA MET A 169 16.52 18.70 17.10
C MET A 169 18.02 18.99 16.99
N THR A 170 18.80 18.41 17.89
CA THR A 170 20.24 18.36 17.76
C THR A 170 20.62 16.93 17.40
N PRO A 171 20.97 16.66 16.13
CA PRO A 171 21.23 15.28 15.69
C PRO A 171 22.48 14.72 16.38
N ASN A 172 22.46 13.42 16.64
CA ASN A 172 23.63 12.68 17.10
C ASN A 172 24.28 11.89 15.97
N THR A 173 23.51 11.55 14.93
CA THR A 173 24.04 11.00 13.68
C THR A 173 23.48 11.75 12.49
N ILE A 174 24.33 12.03 11.49
CA ILE A 174 23.96 12.63 10.20
C ILE A 174 24.59 11.78 9.09
N ILE A 175 23.77 11.18 8.27
CA ILE A 175 24.16 10.47 7.06
C ILE A 175 23.99 11.43 5.88
N ILE A 176 25.00 11.56 5.03
CA ILE A 176 25.00 12.50 3.92
C ILE A 176 25.32 11.74 2.65
N TRP A 177 24.37 11.76 1.70
CA TRP A 177 24.58 11.30 0.34
C TRP A 177 24.94 12.49 -0.53
N THR A 178 26.12 12.47 -1.13
CA THR A 178 26.58 13.53 -2.04
C THR A 178 26.63 12.99 -3.46
N GLY A 179 25.89 13.62 -4.37
CA GLY A 179 25.72 13.13 -5.74
C GLY A 179 24.72 11.97 -5.80
N LEU A 180 23.47 12.30 -6.11
CA LEU A 180 22.39 11.30 -6.27
C LEU A 180 22.41 10.80 -7.72
N PHE A 181 23.37 9.91 -8.02
CA PHE A 181 23.76 9.56 -9.39
C PHE A 181 22.59 9.06 -10.25
N LYS A 182 21.65 8.29 -9.71
CA LYS A 182 20.47 7.81 -10.45
C LYS A 182 19.63 8.95 -11.02
N TYR A 183 19.55 10.07 -10.31
CA TYR A 183 18.84 11.26 -10.76
C TYR A 183 19.72 12.15 -11.62
N GLU A 184 20.93 12.46 -11.15
CA GLU A 184 21.84 13.40 -11.81
C GLU A 184 22.29 12.93 -13.20
N THR A 185 22.30 11.61 -13.46
CA THR A 185 22.67 11.03 -14.75
C THR A 185 21.46 10.72 -15.66
N SER A 186 20.25 10.68 -15.11
CA SER A 186 19.04 10.29 -15.87
C SER A 186 18.32 11.47 -16.53
N PHE A 187 18.68 12.69 -16.20
CA PHE A 187 18.02 13.90 -16.71
C PHE A 187 19.02 14.85 -17.36
N GLU A 188 18.76 15.26 -18.59
CA GLU A 188 19.57 16.28 -19.28
C GLU A 188 19.39 17.67 -18.66
N LYS A 189 18.13 18.02 -18.30
CA LYS A 189 17.82 19.32 -17.68
C LYS A 189 17.80 19.20 -16.17
N GLU A 190 18.55 20.10 -15.50
CA GLU A 190 18.66 20.13 -14.04
C GLU A 190 17.31 20.35 -13.36
N GLU A 191 16.45 21.18 -13.94
CA GLU A 191 15.09 21.46 -13.43
C GLU A 191 14.23 20.20 -13.38
N ASN A 192 14.28 19.36 -14.43
CA ASN A 192 13.56 18.09 -14.46
C ASN A 192 14.10 17.10 -13.42
N CYS A 193 15.42 17.07 -13.24
CA CYS A 193 16.08 16.29 -12.19
C CYS A 193 15.61 16.72 -10.79
N LYS A 194 15.62 18.02 -10.51
CA LYS A 194 15.13 18.59 -9.23
C LYS A 194 13.65 18.26 -9.00
N ALA A 195 12.82 18.43 -10.02
CA ALA A 195 11.39 18.16 -9.94
C ALA A 195 11.11 16.67 -9.67
N ALA A 196 11.79 15.75 -10.38
CA ALA A 196 11.65 14.32 -10.17
C ALA A 196 12.09 13.91 -8.76
N LEU A 197 13.26 14.38 -8.32
CA LEU A 197 13.79 14.07 -6.99
C LEU A 197 12.89 14.60 -5.87
N ASN A 198 12.38 15.83 -6.00
CA ASN A 198 11.42 16.38 -5.03
C ASN A 198 10.11 15.57 -5.01
N ARG A 199 9.55 15.23 -6.16
CA ARG A 199 8.34 14.42 -6.25
C ARG A 199 8.54 13.05 -5.57
N ASP A 200 9.63 12.36 -5.86
CA ASP A 200 9.90 11.04 -5.32
C ASP A 200 10.18 11.09 -3.81
N LEU A 201 10.81 12.16 -3.34
CA LEU A 201 11.09 12.35 -1.91
C LEU A 201 9.85 12.78 -1.12
N THR A 202 9.10 13.77 -1.58
CA THR A 202 7.98 14.35 -0.83
C THR A 202 6.64 13.65 -1.07
N GLY A 203 6.51 12.89 -2.16
CA GLY A 203 5.34 12.06 -2.44
C GLY A 203 5.61 10.60 -2.08
N VAL A 204 6.34 9.88 -2.95
CA VAL A 204 6.49 8.43 -2.82
C VAL A 204 7.18 8.02 -1.52
N ALA A 205 8.33 8.68 -1.17
CA ALA A 205 9.05 8.33 0.05
C ALA A 205 8.26 8.71 1.30
N GLN A 206 7.56 9.85 1.32
CA GLN A 206 6.72 10.26 2.45
C GLN A 206 5.62 9.23 2.72
N ASP A 207 4.87 8.81 1.70
CA ASP A 207 3.80 7.82 1.82
C ASP A 207 4.34 6.46 2.27
N HIS A 208 5.49 6.05 1.71
CA HIS A 208 6.16 4.81 2.09
C HIS A 208 6.57 4.81 3.56
N LEU A 209 7.20 5.89 4.03
CA LEU A 209 7.64 5.99 5.42
C LEU A 209 6.46 6.06 6.41
N GLY A 210 5.42 6.81 6.05
CA GLY A 210 4.19 6.90 6.85
C GLY A 210 3.49 5.56 7.02
N LEU A 211 3.53 4.70 5.99
CA LEU A 211 2.99 3.34 6.02
C LEU A 211 3.92 2.37 6.78
N VAL A 212 5.21 2.33 6.42
CA VAL A 212 6.15 1.32 6.93
C VAL A 212 6.39 1.47 8.43
N PHE A 213 6.45 2.71 8.92
CA PHE A 213 6.75 3.03 10.32
C PHE A 213 5.53 3.48 11.13
N HIS A 214 4.31 3.30 10.62
CA HIS A 214 3.11 3.83 11.28
C HIS A 214 3.02 3.42 12.76
N ARG A 215 3.30 2.16 13.12
CA ARG A 215 3.22 1.71 14.52
C ARG A 215 4.20 2.44 15.44
N PHE A 216 5.41 2.77 14.97
CA PHE A 216 6.37 3.56 15.75
C PHE A 216 5.89 5.00 15.91
N MET A 217 5.20 5.54 14.92
CA MET A 217 4.69 6.92 14.90
C MET A 217 3.37 7.07 15.67
N GLU A 218 2.61 5.97 15.85
CA GLU A 218 1.34 5.93 16.60
C GLU A 218 1.51 5.58 18.09
N LYS A 219 2.73 5.31 18.56
CA LYS A 219 2.97 5.01 19.97
C LYS A 219 2.45 6.13 20.88
N SER A 220 1.76 5.75 21.95
CA SER A 220 1.24 6.71 22.93
C SER A 220 2.33 7.39 23.74
N ILE A 221 3.47 6.71 23.93
CA ILE A 221 4.64 7.22 24.67
C ILE A 221 5.81 7.29 23.70
N ASP A 222 6.47 8.44 23.62
CA ASP A 222 7.61 8.72 22.76
C ASP A 222 7.41 8.29 21.28
N PRO A 223 6.36 8.78 20.61
CA PRO A 223 6.12 8.45 19.21
C PRO A 223 7.29 8.93 18.33
N LEU A 224 7.69 8.08 17.39
CA LEU A 224 8.67 8.43 16.37
C LEU A 224 8.14 9.59 15.50
N LYS A 225 8.95 10.64 15.35
CA LYS A 225 8.63 11.79 14.50
C LYS A 225 9.58 11.82 13.31
N ILE A 226 9.03 11.78 12.11
CA ILE A 226 9.78 11.87 10.85
C ILE A 226 9.34 13.12 10.11
N ARG A 227 10.29 13.88 9.55
CA ARG A 227 9.99 14.97 8.61
C ARG A 227 10.89 14.93 7.38
N ILE A 228 10.34 15.35 6.26
CA ILE A 228 11.04 15.49 4.97
C ILE A 228 10.94 16.94 4.52
N ASN A 229 12.07 17.58 4.23
CA ASN A 229 12.11 18.98 3.81
C ASN A 229 11.27 19.90 4.71
N ASN A 230 11.40 19.72 6.02
CA ASN A 230 10.66 20.45 7.06
C ASN A 230 9.14 20.16 7.12
N ILE A 231 8.62 19.17 6.40
CA ILE A 231 7.22 18.74 6.46
C ILE A 231 7.13 17.43 7.22
N ARG A 232 6.24 17.36 8.21
CA ARG A 232 6.04 16.13 8.99
C ARG A 232 5.41 15.05 8.11
N VAL A 233 5.97 13.86 8.15
CA VAL A 233 5.41 12.67 7.50
C VAL A 233 4.06 12.33 8.16
N LYS A 234 3.04 12.18 7.33
CA LYS A 234 1.71 11.75 7.78
C LYS A 234 1.73 10.25 8.08
N VAL A 235 1.19 9.88 9.21
CA VAL A 235 1.00 8.46 9.56
C VAL A 235 -0.09 7.88 8.68
N PHE A 236 0.16 6.68 8.16
CA PHE A 236 -0.85 5.92 7.43
C PHE A 236 -0.94 4.51 8.00
N ASN A 237 -1.99 4.23 8.75
CA ASN A 237 -2.28 2.89 9.27
C ASN A 237 -3.15 2.13 8.26
N PRO A 238 -2.65 1.03 7.66
CA PRO A 238 -3.43 0.24 6.69
C PRO A 238 -4.60 -0.51 7.34
N PHE A 239 -4.65 -0.58 8.67
CA PHE A 239 -5.68 -1.27 9.44
C PHE A 239 -6.35 -0.32 10.44
N PRO A 240 -7.21 0.61 9.99
CA PRO A 240 -7.86 1.59 10.84
C PRO A 240 -8.99 0.94 11.65
N ILE A 241 -8.62 0.22 12.72
CA ILE A 241 -9.55 -0.53 13.60
C ILE A 241 -10.56 0.39 14.30
N SER A 242 -10.28 1.69 14.38
CA SER A 242 -11.21 2.69 14.91
C SER A 242 -12.47 2.89 14.06
N GLU A 243 -12.44 2.50 12.79
CA GLU A 243 -13.59 2.59 11.91
C GLU A 243 -14.56 1.45 12.19
N SER A 244 -15.79 1.77 12.55
CA SER A 244 -16.79 0.82 13.06
C SER A 244 -17.23 -0.24 12.05
N ASP A 245 -17.10 0.07 10.75
CA ASP A 245 -17.45 -0.80 9.63
C ASP A 245 -16.24 -1.52 9.02
N PHE A 246 -15.05 -1.38 9.62
CA PHE A 246 -13.85 -2.13 9.26
C PHE A 246 -13.92 -3.52 9.89
N ARG A 247 -14.05 -4.55 9.06
CA ARG A 247 -14.39 -5.91 9.51
C ARG A 247 -13.20 -6.85 9.51
N ALA A 248 -12.91 -7.47 10.66
CA ALA A 248 -11.93 -8.54 10.79
C ALA A 248 -12.52 -9.91 10.42
N ILE A 249 -11.69 -10.76 9.80
CA ILE A 249 -11.94 -12.19 9.61
C ILE A 249 -11.31 -12.95 10.79
N PRO A 250 -11.83 -14.12 11.18
CA PRO A 250 -11.29 -14.86 12.31
C PRO A 250 -9.78 -15.06 12.23
N TYR A 251 -9.11 -14.70 13.30
CA TYR A 251 -7.67 -14.81 13.50
C TYR A 251 -7.20 -16.26 13.42
N GLN A 252 -6.03 -16.50 12.82
CA GLN A 252 -5.35 -17.78 12.80
C GLN A 252 -3.90 -17.63 13.20
N GLN A 253 -3.40 -18.59 13.97
CA GLN A 253 -2.01 -18.68 14.39
C GLN A 253 -1.42 -20.03 13.97
N ARG A 254 -0.20 -20.02 13.49
CA ARG A 254 0.59 -21.20 13.19
C ARG A 254 1.95 -21.10 13.84
N SER A 255 2.31 -22.13 14.59
CA SER A 255 3.66 -22.27 15.16
C SER A 255 4.56 -22.99 14.16
N PHE A 256 5.76 -22.48 14.01
CA PHE A 256 6.81 -23.09 13.19
C PHE A 256 8.10 -23.18 14.01
N GLY A 257 8.35 -24.35 14.58
CA GLY A 257 9.41 -24.53 15.58
C GLY A 257 9.11 -23.71 16.84
N GLU A 258 10.03 -22.81 17.19
CA GLU A 258 9.85 -21.84 18.30
C GLU A 258 9.18 -20.53 17.86
N ASP A 259 8.91 -20.34 16.56
CA ASP A 259 8.34 -19.12 16.02
C ASP A 259 6.85 -19.27 15.76
N ASN A 260 6.12 -18.19 15.99
CA ASN A 260 4.72 -18.06 15.65
C ASN A 260 4.56 -17.11 14.46
N ILE A 261 3.76 -17.56 13.50
CA ILE A 261 3.26 -16.70 12.41
C ILE A 261 1.78 -16.48 12.67
N GLU A 262 1.40 -15.22 12.80
CA GLU A 262 0.03 -14.82 13.08
C GLU A 262 -0.55 -14.18 11.82
N ILE A 263 -1.75 -14.59 11.43
CA ILE A 263 -2.45 -14.05 10.28
C ILE A 263 -3.83 -13.57 10.67
N GLU A 264 -4.19 -12.38 10.19
CA GLU A 264 -5.48 -11.76 10.44
C GLU A 264 -5.93 -11.01 9.19
N GLY A 265 -7.08 -11.42 8.65
CA GLY A 265 -7.66 -10.83 7.45
C GLY A 265 -8.62 -9.70 7.82
N PHE A 266 -8.67 -8.68 6.96
CA PHE A 266 -9.56 -7.54 7.12
C PHE A 266 -10.25 -7.22 5.80
N VAL A 267 -11.50 -6.85 5.89
CA VAL A 267 -12.29 -6.36 4.75
C VAL A 267 -12.62 -4.89 5.00
N LEU A 268 -12.19 -4.04 4.07
CA LEU A 268 -12.52 -2.62 4.08
C LEU A 268 -14.01 -2.45 3.73
N PRO A 269 -14.68 -1.45 4.30
CA PRO A 269 -16.05 -1.14 3.95
C PRO A 269 -16.15 -0.62 2.52
N PHE A 270 -17.27 -0.89 1.86
CA PHE A 270 -17.49 -0.45 0.47
C PHE A 270 -17.31 1.07 0.30
N ARG A 271 -17.69 1.89 1.29
CA ARG A 271 -17.50 3.36 1.24
C ARG A 271 -16.06 3.78 0.97
N SER A 272 -15.06 2.93 1.27
CA SER A 272 -13.65 3.22 1.00
C SER A 272 -13.37 3.53 -0.47
N ILE A 273 -14.10 2.88 -1.40
CA ILE A 273 -14.00 3.13 -2.85
C ILE A 273 -14.59 4.51 -3.21
N GLU A 274 -15.70 4.89 -2.57
CA GLU A 274 -16.32 6.20 -2.80
C GLU A 274 -15.47 7.33 -2.21
N GLU A 275 -14.85 7.08 -1.06
CA GLU A 275 -13.96 8.03 -0.38
C GLU A 275 -12.63 8.21 -1.11
N GLU A 276 -12.08 7.15 -1.70
CA GLU A 276 -10.89 7.24 -2.57
C GLU A 276 -11.16 8.20 -3.76
N LYS A 277 -12.29 8.03 -4.44
CA LYS A 277 -12.72 8.92 -5.54
C LYS A 277 -12.86 10.39 -5.12
N LYS A 278 -13.14 10.65 -3.84
CA LYS A 278 -13.25 11.99 -3.25
C LYS A 278 -11.94 12.49 -2.64
N SER A 279 -10.82 11.83 -2.91
CA SER A 279 -9.49 12.16 -2.35
C SER A 279 -9.41 12.09 -0.83
N LYS A 280 -10.23 11.26 -0.19
CA LYS A 280 -10.11 10.94 1.24
C LYS A 280 -9.11 9.81 1.44
N THR A 281 -8.06 10.06 2.21
CA THR A 281 -6.87 9.20 2.28
C THR A 281 -6.74 8.35 3.54
N ILE A 282 -7.85 8.00 4.22
CA ILE A 282 -7.79 7.08 5.37
C ILE A 282 -7.61 5.61 4.95
N TRP A 283 -7.97 5.26 3.70
CA TRP A 283 -7.94 3.90 3.17
C TRP A 283 -6.77 3.63 2.24
N CYS A 284 -6.19 4.66 1.64
CA CYS A 284 -5.04 4.58 0.76
C CYS A 284 -4.16 5.83 0.91
N THR A 285 -2.92 5.77 0.41
CA THR A 285 -2.02 6.93 0.41
C THR A 285 -2.26 7.81 -0.83
N GLU A 286 -1.64 8.98 -0.86
CA GLU A 286 -1.77 9.89 -2.02
C GLU A 286 -1.12 9.29 -3.29
N SER A 287 -0.08 8.47 -3.12
CA SER A 287 0.66 7.86 -4.23
C SER A 287 0.18 6.46 -4.62
N LYS A 288 -0.75 5.84 -3.86
CA LYS A 288 -1.20 4.45 -4.09
C LYS A 288 -2.71 4.33 -3.95
N SER A 289 -3.34 3.69 -4.92
CA SER A 289 -4.76 3.36 -4.93
C SER A 289 -5.11 2.20 -4.00
N LEU A 290 -6.41 1.99 -3.75
CA LEU A 290 -6.91 0.80 -3.03
C LEU A 290 -6.44 -0.50 -3.69
N THR A 291 -6.43 -0.55 -5.03
CA THR A 291 -5.95 -1.71 -5.79
C THR A 291 -4.44 -1.94 -5.62
N ASP A 292 -3.64 -0.88 -5.49
CA ASP A 292 -2.21 -1.02 -5.21
C ASP A 292 -1.97 -1.56 -3.81
N MET A 293 -2.86 -1.24 -2.89
CA MET A 293 -2.76 -1.58 -1.47
C MET A 293 -3.52 -2.84 -1.07
N GLU A 294 -4.19 -3.54 -2.01
CA GLU A 294 -4.77 -4.85 -1.72
C GLU A 294 -3.70 -5.88 -1.40
N GLY A 295 -4.01 -6.83 -0.51
CA GLY A 295 -3.13 -7.98 -0.31
C GLY A 295 -2.49 -8.10 1.06
N ILE A 296 -1.29 -8.68 1.09
CA ILE A 296 -0.58 -9.06 2.29
C ILE A 296 0.27 -7.91 2.82
N TYR A 297 0.27 -7.74 4.14
CA TYR A 297 1.11 -6.83 4.91
C TYR A 297 1.90 -7.62 5.93
N VAL A 298 3.20 -7.75 5.74
CA VAL A 298 4.07 -8.52 6.62
C VAL A 298 4.75 -7.57 7.60
N TYR A 299 4.48 -7.76 8.88
CA TYR A 299 5.09 -7.03 9.99
C TYR A 299 6.20 -7.85 10.63
N ARG A 300 7.29 -7.18 10.98
CA ARG A 300 8.39 -7.71 11.78
C ARG A 300 8.82 -6.64 12.78
N SER A 301 8.72 -6.93 14.05
CA SER A 301 9.09 -5.98 15.14
C SER A 301 8.47 -4.58 14.90
N ASP A 302 7.15 -4.52 14.69
CA ASP A 302 6.37 -3.31 14.42
C ASP A 302 6.65 -2.60 13.07
N ARG A 303 7.60 -3.07 12.27
CA ARG A 303 7.89 -2.55 10.94
C ARG A 303 7.19 -3.35 9.86
N ILE A 304 6.54 -2.71 8.91
CA ILE A 304 6.10 -3.37 7.68
C ILE A 304 7.31 -3.61 6.79
N ILE A 305 7.60 -4.89 6.49
CA ILE A 305 8.69 -5.29 5.59
C ILE A 305 8.22 -5.58 4.16
N PHE A 306 6.94 -5.87 4.00
CA PHE A 306 6.30 -6.07 2.70
C PHE A 306 4.85 -5.63 2.79
N PHE A 307 4.34 -5.03 1.72
CA PHE A 307 2.92 -4.70 1.61
C PHE A 307 2.45 -4.70 0.15
N GLY A 308 1.18 -5.00 0.00
CA GLY A 308 0.49 -5.03 -1.29
C GLY A 308 0.77 -6.27 -2.12
N GLY A 309 -0.25 -6.74 -2.82
CA GLY A 309 -0.21 -7.99 -3.59
C GLY A 309 -0.25 -9.25 -2.73
N TRP A 310 -0.20 -10.40 -3.38
CA TRP A 310 -0.53 -11.70 -2.76
C TRP A 310 0.64 -12.69 -2.77
N LEU A 311 1.88 -12.21 -2.92
CA LEU A 311 3.12 -13.02 -2.93
C LEU A 311 3.06 -14.22 -3.90
N GLY A 312 2.35 -14.07 -5.02
CA GLY A 312 2.22 -15.11 -6.04
C GLY A 312 1.20 -16.22 -5.72
N LEU A 313 0.49 -16.17 -4.59
CA LEU A 313 -0.54 -17.14 -4.23
C LEU A 313 -1.82 -16.97 -5.07
N ILE A 314 -2.22 -15.72 -5.29
CA ILE A 314 -3.31 -15.34 -6.19
C ILE A 314 -2.94 -14.11 -7.00
N LYS A 315 -3.68 -13.83 -8.08
CA LYS A 315 -3.49 -12.61 -8.89
C LYS A 315 -4.22 -11.43 -8.26
N LYS A 316 -3.64 -10.23 -8.38
CA LYS A 316 -4.32 -8.97 -8.06
C LYS A 316 -5.55 -8.78 -8.94
N SER A 317 -6.60 -8.19 -8.37
CA SER A 317 -7.83 -7.86 -9.10
C SER A 317 -8.58 -6.73 -8.40
N SER A 318 -9.18 -5.82 -9.15
CA SER A 318 -10.03 -4.76 -8.61
C SER A 318 -11.18 -5.28 -7.73
N LYS A 319 -11.57 -6.54 -7.89
CA LYS A 319 -12.55 -7.22 -7.02
C LYS A 319 -12.02 -7.53 -5.62
N LEU A 320 -10.70 -7.45 -5.42
CA LEU A 320 -10.02 -7.77 -4.17
C LEU A 320 -9.50 -6.51 -3.44
N GLN A 321 -9.70 -5.32 -4.01
CA GLN A 321 -9.18 -4.04 -3.48
C GLN A 321 -9.60 -3.73 -2.03
N LEU A 322 -10.65 -4.39 -1.53
CA LEU A 322 -11.11 -4.29 -0.15
C LEU A 322 -10.46 -5.31 0.80
N ALA A 323 -9.66 -6.25 0.28
CA ALA A 323 -9.04 -7.30 1.09
C ALA A 323 -7.64 -6.92 1.54
N ARG A 324 -7.38 -7.00 2.84
CA ARG A 324 -6.04 -6.84 3.44
C ARG A 324 -5.75 -7.97 4.41
N LEU A 325 -4.57 -8.55 4.31
CA LEU A 325 -4.09 -9.62 5.17
C LEU A 325 -2.89 -9.16 5.97
N LYS A 326 -3.04 -9.06 7.27
CA LYS A 326 -1.96 -8.78 8.21
C LYS A 326 -1.25 -10.09 8.57
N VAL A 327 0.06 -10.10 8.48
CA VAL A 327 0.94 -11.22 8.85
C VAL A 327 1.99 -10.71 9.82
N GLU A 328 2.00 -11.23 11.04
CA GLU A 328 3.02 -10.92 12.05
C GLU A 328 4.05 -12.04 12.08
N ILE A 329 5.33 -11.67 11.97
CA ILE A 329 6.45 -12.60 12.09
C ILE A 329 7.43 -12.16 13.16
N GLN A 330 8.06 -13.12 13.82
CA GLN A 330 9.13 -12.87 14.78
C GLN A 330 10.50 -12.90 14.10
N ASN A 331 11.53 -12.40 14.80
CA ASN A 331 12.88 -12.27 14.25
C ASN A 331 13.51 -13.61 13.81
N LYS A 332 13.15 -14.72 14.45
CA LYS A 332 13.65 -16.05 14.09
C LYS A 332 13.06 -16.57 12.78
N ALA A 333 11.85 -16.11 12.40
CA ALA A 333 11.18 -16.50 11.15
C ALA A 333 11.77 -15.84 9.88
N ASP A 334 12.74 -14.95 10.02
CA ASP A 334 13.36 -14.24 8.89
C ASP A 334 13.94 -15.18 7.81
N HIS A 335 14.58 -16.27 8.26
CA HIS A 335 15.16 -17.25 7.34
C HIS A 335 14.09 -18.10 6.65
N LEU A 336 12.95 -18.34 7.32
CA LEU A 336 11.82 -19.09 6.78
C LEU A 336 11.13 -18.32 5.67
N MET A 337 10.92 -17.01 5.86
CA MET A 337 10.27 -16.12 4.89
C MET A 337 11.21 -15.60 3.81
N ARG A 338 12.47 -16.07 3.76
CA ARG A 338 13.50 -15.72 2.77
C ARG A 338 13.57 -14.22 2.46
N ILE A 339 13.57 -13.40 3.52
CA ILE A 339 13.61 -11.95 3.40
C ILE A 339 14.96 -11.53 2.82
N ASN A 340 14.96 -10.78 1.72
CA ASN A 340 16.18 -10.24 1.11
C ASN A 340 16.77 -9.05 1.92
N VAL A 341 18.02 -8.66 1.59
CA VAL A 341 18.75 -7.58 2.29
C VAL A 341 17.98 -6.27 2.23
N ALA A 342 17.40 -5.93 1.08
CA ALA A 342 16.61 -4.72 0.86
C ALA A 342 15.20 -4.77 1.51
N LYS A 343 14.83 -5.85 2.19
CA LYS A 343 13.51 -6.06 2.81
C LYS A 343 12.34 -5.76 1.83
N SER A 344 12.56 -6.01 0.55
CA SER A 344 11.60 -5.75 -0.53
C SER A 344 10.97 -7.02 -1.09
N LYS A 345 11.49 -8.19 -0.72
CA LYS A 345 11.01 -9.50 -1.17
C LYS A 345 10.82 -10.42 0.02
N VAL A 346 9.64 -11.04 0.06
CA VAL A 346 9.24 -12.04 1.05
C VAL A 346 8.71 -13.25 0.31
N GLU A 347 9.05 -14.44 0.75
CA GLU A 347 8.51 -15.69 0.20
C GLU A 347 7.81 -16.46 1.31
N ILE A 348 6.59 -16.92 1.07
CA ILE A 348 5.87 -17.79 2.00
C ILE A 348 6.48 -19.19 1.95
N PRO A 349 6.88 -19.77 3.09
CA PRO A 349 7.41 -21.14 3.17
C PRO A 349 6.46 -22.13 2.50
N TYR A 350 7.04 -23.12 1.82
CA TYR A 350 6.24 -24.09 1.06
C TYR A 350 5.17 -24.78 1.92
N ASP A 351 5.53 -25.20 3.14
CA ASP A 351 4.64 -25.91 4.07
C ASP A 351 3.48 -25.05 4.57
N LEU A 352 3.56 -23.72 4.44
CA LEU A 352 2.52 -22.80 4.86
C LEU A 352 1.63 -22.34 3.70
N ARG A 353 2.00 -22.59 2.45
CA ARG A 353 1.29 -22.09 1.27
C ARG A 353 -0.16 -22.52 1.22
N ASP A 354 -0.46 -23.78 1.51
CA ASP A 354 -1.84 -24.30 1.48
C ASP A 354 -2.71 -23.63 2.55
N GLY A 355 -2.17 -23.45 3.76
CA GLY A 355 -2.84 -22.74 4.84
C GLY A 355 -3.12 -21.28 4.50
N PHE A 356 -2.11 -20.58 3.96
CA PHE A 356 -2.27 -19.21 3.48
C PHE A 356 -3.29 -19.10 2.35
N THR A 357 -3.22 -19.98 1.35
CA THR A 357 -4.14 -19.99 0.21
C THR A 357 -5.58 -20.20 0.67
N LYS A 358 -5.81 -21.14 1.60
CA LYS A 358 -7.15 -21.38 2.16
C LYS A 358 -7.70 -20.14 2.86
N TYR A 359 -6.91 -19.52 3.71
CA TYR A 359 -7.31 -18.30 4.44
C TYR A 359 -7.53 -17.10 3.51
N ILE A 360 -6.66 -16.92 2.50
CA ILE A 360 -6.81 -15.88 1.49
C ILE A 360 -8.09 -16.07 0.67
N ASN A 361 -8.46 -17.32 0.33
CA ASN A 361 -9.70 -17.60 -0.37
C ASN A 361 -10.94 -17.24 0.48
N GLU A 362 -10.90 -17.49 1.79
CA GLU A 362 -11.95 -17.06 2.71
C GLU A 362 -12.05 -15.54 2.77
N LEU A 363 -10.93 -14.83 3.00
CA LEU A 363 -10.84 -13.38 3.04
C LEU A 363 -11.34 -12.73 1.74
N THR A 364 -10.88 -13.24 0.60
CA THR A 364 -11.28 -12.69 -0.71
C THR A 364 -12.74 -12.97 -1.05
N THR A 365 -13.31 -14.06 -0.56
CA THR A 365 -14.73 -14.33 -0.66
C THR A 365 -15.55 -13.30 0.11
N GLU A 366 -15.13 -12.97 1.33
CA GLU A 366 -15.79 -11.93 2.13
C GLU A 366 -15.62 -10.53 1.52
N ALA A 367 -14.45 -10.20 0.98
CA ALA A 367 -14.23 -8.94 0.28
C ALA A 367 -15.09 -8.81 -1.00
N LYS A 368 -15.25 -9.91 -1.76
CA LYS A 368 -16.16 -9.94 -2.92
C LYS A 368 -17.63 -9.78 -2.51
N LYS A 369 -18.03 -10.36 -1.37
CA LYS A 369 -19.39 -10.14 -0.82
C LYS A 369 -19.59 -8.67 -0.45
N GLU A 370 -18.61 -8.06 0.21
CA GLU A 370 -18.66 -6.64 0.55
C GLU A 370 -18.77 -5.74 -0.68
N LEU A 371 -17.98 -6.02 -1.71
CA LEU A 371 -18.06 -5.33 -2.99
C LEU A 371 -19.41 -5.55 -3.69
N GLY A 372 -19.99 -6.74 -3.58
CA GLY A 372 -21.29 -7.10 -4.14
C GLY A 372 -22.49 -6.54 -3.36
N ASN A 373 -22.33 -6.28 -2.06
CA ASN A 373 -23.36 -5.74 -1.17
C ASN A 373 -23.71 -4.26 -1.44
N ARG A 374 -23.02 -3.60 -2.39
CA ARG A 374 -23.28 -2.23 -2.84
C ARG A 374 -24.77 -1.90 -2.98
N ASN A 375 -25.58 -2.89 -3.39
CA ASN A 375 -27.01 -2.74 -3.61
C ASN A 375 -27.87 -3.04 -2.38
N ILE A 376 -27.33 -3.64 -1.31
CA ILE A 376 -28.09 -4.13 -0.16
C ILE A 376 -28.04 -3.15 1.03
N GLU A 377 -26.91 -2.52 1.32
CA GLU A 377 -26.78 -1.60 2.48
C GLU A 377 -27.48 -0.26 2.28
N LYS A 378 -27.55 0.26 1.05
CA LYS A 378 -28.41 1.42 0.76
C LYS A 378 -29.92 1.10 0.90
N ILE A 379 -30.28 -0.16 1.07
CA ILE A 379 -31.66 -0.66 1.20
C ILE A 379 -32.06 -0.97 2.65
N SER A 380 -31.11 -1.09 3.58
CA SER A 380 -31.40 -1.57 4.94
C SER A 380 -31.98 -0.53 5.90
N VAL A 381 -32.07 0.73 5.50
CA VAL A 381 -32.81 1.75 6.26
C VAL A 381 -34.23 1.89 5.68
N SER A 382 -35.11 1.04 6.16
CA SER A 382 -36.56 0.98 5.93
C SER A 382 -37.04 0.46 4.56
N ILE A 383 -37.25 -0.83 4.41
CA ILE A 383 -38.45 -1.46 3.82
C ILE A 383 -38.26 -2.98 3.77
N LYS A 384 -39.22 -3.72 4.31
CA LYS A 384 -39.27 -5.20 4.44
C LYS A 384 -39.43 -5.98 3.13
N GLU A 385 -39.38 -5.36 1.96
CA GLU A 385 -39.73 -6.02 0.69
C GLU A 385 -38.52 -6.12 -0.26
N LYS A 386 -38.23 -7.34 -0.71
CA LYS A 386 -37.22 -7.59 -1.73
C LYS A 386 -37.66 -7.06 -3.11
N PRO A 387 -36.73 -6.48 -3.94
CA PRO A 387 -37.05 -6.11 -5.32
C PRO A 387 -37.46 -7.35 -6.14
N TYR A 388 -38.19 -7.12 -7.21
CA TYR A 388 -38.44 -8.19 -8.19
C TYR A 388 -37.15 -8.46 -8.97
N GLU A 389 -36.74 -9.71 -9.08
CA GLU A 389 -35.59 -10.11 -9.88
C GLU A 389 -36.01 -10.25 -11.35
N LEU A 390 -35.39 -9.48 -12.24
CA LEU A 390 -35.65 -9.57 -13.69
C LEU A 390 -35.03 -10.83 -14.29
N LEU A 391 -33.91 -11.30 -13.76
CA LEU A 391 -33.21 -12.51 -14.16
C LEU A 391 -33.35 -13.56 -13.06
N GLN A 392 -33.68 -14.77 -13.43
CA GLN A 392 -33.76 -15.93 -12.52
C GLN A 392 -32.69 -16.97 -12.90
N LYS A 393 -32.15 -17.65 -11.88
CA LYS A 393 -31.21 -18.75 -12.07
C LYS A 393 -32.01 -20.07 -12.16
N ILE A 394 -31.92 -20.76 -13.29
CA ILE A 394 -32.57 -22.02 -13.50
C ILE A 394 -31.52 -23.14 -13.55
N PRO A 395 -31.61 -24.16 -12.69
CA PRO A 395 -30.73 -25.32 -12.76
C PRO A 395 -31.03 -26.14 -14.03
N THR A 396 -29.97 -26.54 -14.72
CA THR A 396 -30.07 -27.44 -15.90
C THR A 396 -29.10 -28.61 -15.74
N ASN A 397 -29.24 -29.64 -16.55
CA ASN A 397 -28.33 -30.79 -16.52
C ASN A 397 -26.86 -30.46 -16.85
N LYS A 398 -26.58 -29.25 -17.37
CA LYS A 398 -25.22 -28.76 -17.71
C LYS A 398 -24.74 -27.59 -16.83
N GLY A 399 -25.45 -27.29 -15.72
CA GLY A 399 -25.12 -26.19 -14.83
C GLY A 399 -26.24 -25.16 -14.69
N MET A 400 -25.93 -23.95 -14.22
CA MET A 400 -26.91 -22.89 -13.97
C MET A 400 -27.10 -22.02 -15.20
N LYS A 401 -28.32 -21.81 -15.65
CA LYS A 401 -28.75 -20.93 -16.74
C LYS A 401 -29.39 -19.68 -16.17
N LEU A 402 -29.07 -18.51 -16.73
CA LEU A 402 -29.80 -17.27 -16.48
C LEU A 402 -30.93 -17.10 -17.50
N GLU A 403 -32.12 -16.77 -17.02
CA GLU A 403 -33.28 -16.54 -17.87
C GLU A 403 -34.09 -15.35 -17.35
N ILE A 404 -34.67 -14.57 -18.28
CA ILE A 404 -35.57 -13.49 -17.91
C ILE A 404 -36.78 -14.09 -17.18
N ASN A 405 -37.08 -13.50 -16.01
CA ASN A 405 -38.23 -13.89 -15.20
C ASN A 405 -39.55 -13.45 -15.88
N HIS A 406 -40.28 -14.40 -16.44
CA HIS A 406 -41.56 -14.13 -17.08
C HIS A 406 -42.66 -13.64 -16.12
N GLU A 407 -42.49 -13.90 -14.81
CA GLU A 407 -43.36 -13.39 -13.76
C GLU A 407 -42.97 -11.96 -13.29
N PHE A 408 -41.90 -11.40 -13.84
CA PHE A 408 -41.54 -9.99 -13.56
C PHE A 408 -42.71 -9.09 -14.02
N PRO A 409 -43.24 -8.21 -13.14
CA PRO A 409 -44.52 -7.55 -13.36
C PRO A 409 -44.61 -6.81 -14.70
N LEU A 410 -43.57 -6.10 -15.14
CA LEU A 410 -43.61 -5.39 -16.44
C LEU A 410 -43.56 -6.36 -17.63
N ILE A 411 -42.81 -7.46 -17.54
CA ILE A 411 -42.75 -8.49 -18.59
C ILE A 411 -44.13 -9.17 -18.73
N LYS A 412 -44.74 -9.51 -17.61
CA LYS A 412 -46.07 -10.14 -17.56
C LYS A 412 -47.15 -9.22 -18.13
N LYS A 413 -47.07 -7.92 -17.80
CA LYS A 413 -47.96 -6.89 -18.31
C LYS A 413 -47.82 -6.75 -19.84
N LEU A 414 -46.58 -6.58 -20.32
CA LEU A 414 -46.26 -6.45 -21.74
C LEU A 414 -46.75 -7.68 -22.53
N ALA A 415 -46.51 -8.88 -22.02
CA ALA A 415 -46.98 -10.14 -22.63
C ALA A 415 -48.49 -10.25 -22.74
N LYS A 416 -49.25 -9.55 -21.87
CA LYS A 416 -50.73 -9.49 -21.94
C LYS A 416 -51.28 -8.45 -22.91
N SER A 417 -50.55 -7.32 -23.05
CA SER A 417 -50.99 -6.19 -23.91
C SER A 417 -50.67 -6.39 -25.39
N ILE A 418 -49.76 -7.29 -25.73
CA ILE A 418 -49.33 -7.56 -27.10
C ILE A 418 -50.33 -8.45 -27.80
N ASN A 419 -50.66 -8.14 -29.09
CA ASN A 419 -51.53 -8.93 -29.91
C ASN A 419 -50.90 -10.29 -30.30
N SER A 420 -51.69 -11.24 -30.82
CA SER A 420 -51.22 -12.60 -31.12
C SER A 420 -50.07 -12.69 -32.13
N LYS A 421 -49.98 -11.73 -33.06
CA LYS A 421 -48.94 -11.65 -34.08
C LYS A 421 -47.60 -11.16 -33.52
N GLU A 422 -47.65 -10.22 -32.59
CA GLU A 422 -46.47 -9.66 -31.91
C GLU A 422 -45.96 -10.55 -30.78
N LYS A 423 -46.83 -11.40 -30.25
CA LYS A 423 -46.49 -12.34 -29.16
C LYS A 423 -45.36 -13.31 -29.52
N SER A 424 -45.29 -13.72 -30.79
CA SER A 424 -44.23 -14.59 -31.32
C SER A 424 -42.91 -13.82 -31.39
N ASN A 425 -42.94 -12.56 -31.84
CA ASN A 425 -41.76 -11.68 -31.90
C ASN A 425 -41.24 -11.38 -30.49
N PHE A 426 -42.09 -11.07 -29.53
CA PHE A 426 -41.74 -10.87 -28.14
C PHE A 426 -41.05 -12.09 -27.52
N LYS A 427 -41.60 -13.29 -27.72
CA LYS A 427 -40.96 -14.55 -27.28
C LYS A 427 -39.59 -14.75 -27.91
N ALA A 428 -39.44 -14.43 -29.22
CA ALA A 428 -38.18 -14.53 -29.92
C ALA A 428 -37.12 -13.55 -29.32
N ILE A 429 -37.52 -12.31 -29.03
CA ILE A 429 -36.63 -11.32 -28.38
C ILE A 429 -36.16 -11.82 -27.01
N LEU A 430 -37.08 -12.30 -26.16
CA LEU A 430 -36.70 -12.84 -24.83
C LEU A 430 -35.73 -14.02 -24.97
N ARG A 431 -35.94 -14.90 -25.96
CA ARG A 431 -35.06 -16.04 -26.22
C ARG A 431 -33.65 -15.57 -26.70
N ILE A 432 -33.59 -14.55 -27.56
CA ILE A 432 -32.32 -13.96 -28.02
C ILE A 432 -31.57 -13.37 -26.86
N ILE A 433 -32.24 -12.59 -26.00
CA ILE A 433 -31.66 -12.00 -24.80
C ILE A 433 -31.11 -13.09 -23.88
N ASN A 434 -31.91 -14.09 -23.54
CA ASN A 434 -31.50 -15.22 -22.69
C ASN A 434 -30.29 -15.97 -23.26
N THR A 435 -30.27 -16.19 -24.60
CA THR A 435 -29.17 -16.87 -25.28
C THR A 435 -27.89 -16.04 -25.21
N ASN A 436 -27.97 -14.73 -25.45
CA ASN A 436 -26.81 -13.85 -25.45
C ASN A 436 -26.26 -13.65 -24.03
N ILE A 437 -27.10 -13.47 -23.01
CA ILE A 437 -26.64 -13.35 -21.61
C ILE A 437 -25.86 -14.62 -21.19
N ASN A 438 -26.33 -15.81 -21.55
CA ASN A 438 -25.65 -17.05 -21.21
C ASN A 438 -24.35 -17.22 -22.01
N LYS A 439 -24.26 -16.82 -23.29
CA LYS A 439 -23.04 -16.80 -24.08
C LYS A 439 -22.02 -15.82 -23.53
N ILE A 440 -22.47 -14.64 -23.14
CA ILE A 440 -21.60 -13.64 -22.48
C ILE A 440 -21.01 -14.23 -21.18
N LYS A 441 -21.84 -14.88 -20.36
CA LYS A 441 -21.38 -15.50 -19.12
C LYS A 441 -20.42 -16.68 -19.37
N GLU A 442 -20.58 -17.44 -20.45
CA GLU A 442 -19.71 -18.56 -20.82
C GLU A 442 -18.36 -18.10 -21.34
N ASN A 443 -18.32 -17.00 -22.11
CA ASN A 443 -17.11 -16.46 -22.75
C ASN A 443 -16.29 -15.52 -21.86
N PHE A 444 -16.90 -14.93 -20.85
CA PHE A 444 -16.24 -14.02 -19.92
C PHE A 444 -16.19 -14.67 -18.54
N ASN A 445 -15.05 -15.28 -18.21
CA ASN A 445 -14.71 -15.57 -16.82
C ASN A 445 -14.74 -14.24 -16.04
N GLU A 446 -15.83 -14.00 -15.38
CA GLU A 446 -16.17 -13.06 -14.29
C GLU A 446 -15.44 -11.69 -14.15
N GLU A 447 -14.49 -11.28 -15.04
CA GLU A 447 -13.51 -10.25 -14.65
C GLU A 447 -13.75 -8.85 -15.21
N ASN A 448 -14.69 -8.58 -16.16
CA ASN A 448 -14.70 -7.28 -16.84
C ASN A 448 -16.09 -6.71 -17.18
N PHE A 449 -17.05 -6.71 -16.28
CA PHE A 449 -18.27 -5.91 -16.46
C PHE A 449 -18.24 -4.68 -15.57
N SER A 450 -17.84 -3.51 -16.13
CA SER A 450 -18.21 -2.20 -15.58
C SER A 450 -19.53 -1.77 -16.24
N ILE A 451 -20.57 -1.57 -15.46
CA ILE A 451 -21.75 -0.83 -15.90
C ILE A 451 -21.31 0.63 -15.87
N SER A 452 -21.19 1.28 -17.06
CA SER A 452 -21.10 2.72 -17.11
C SER A 452 -22.45 3.28 -16.69
N ASP A 453 -22.48 4.01 -15.59
CA ASP A 453 -23.69 4.64 -15.06
C ASP A 453 -24.24 5.77 -15.97
N GLU A 454 -23.56 6.11 -17.07
CA GLU A 454 -23.86 7.30 -17.87
C GLU A 454 -24.89 7.10 -19.00
N ASP A 455 -25.14 5.86 -19.47
CA ASP A 455 -25.94 5.66 -20.70
C ASP A 455 -27.34 5.10 -20.52
N ASN A 456 -27.85 4.86 -19.31
CA ASN A 456 -29.14 4.18 -19.09
C ASN A 456 -30.04 4.82 -18.02
N HIS A 457 -29.97 6.14 -17.83
CA HIS A 457 -30.92 6.81 -16.94
C HIS A 457 -32.22 7.11 -17.68
N LEU A 458 -33.33 6.61 -17.17
CA LEU A 458 -34.65 7.11 -17.55
C LEU A 458 -34.73 8.60 -17.22
N THR A 459 -35.24 9.39 -18.15
CA THR A 459 -35.56 10.78 -17.87
C THR A 459 -36.63 10.86 -16.77
N LYS A 460 -36.73 12.00 -16.11
CA LYS A 460 -37.75 12.24 -15.10
C LYS A 460 -39.15 11.98 -15.63
N ASP A 461 -39.42 12.42 -16.87
CA ASP A 461 -40.74 12.30 -17.53
C ASP A 461 -41.05 10.83 -17.83
N GLU A 462 -40.11 10.06 -18.34
CA GLU A 462 -40.28 8.61 -18.55
C GLU A 462 -40.56 7.86 -17.24
N LEU A 463 -39.87 8.22 -16.17
CA LEU A 463 -40.11 7.62 -14.86
C LEU A 463 -41.50 7.97 -14.32
N MET A 464 -41.93 9.25 -14.46
CA MET A 464 -43.26 9.68 -14.07
C MET A 464 -44.34 8.98 -14.88
N ASP A 465 -44.17 8.79 -16.20
CA ASP A 465 -45.09 8.05 -17.05
C ASP A 465 -45.23 6.61 -16.61
N ILE A 466 -44.13 5.93 -16.28
CA ILE A 466 -44.16 4.56 -15.75
C ILE A 466 -44.97 4.52 -14.44
N LEU A 467 -44.70 5.43 -13.50
CA LEU A 467 -45.41 5.47 -12.21
C LEU A 467 -46.89 5.76 -12.38
N TYR A 468 -47.24 6.72 -13.26
CA TYR A 468 -48.62 7.09 -13.56
C TYR A 468 -49.40 5.94 -14.18
N ASN A 469 -48.81 5.26 -15.18
CA ASN A 469 -49.43 4.08 -15.83
C ASN A 469 -49.66 2.95 -14.85
N LEU A 470 -48.71 2.63 -13.97
CA LEU A 470 -48.86 1.59 -12.94
C LEU A 470 -49.93 1.95 -11.91
N SER A 471 -50.00 3.21 -11.51
CA SER A 471 -51.00 3.70 -10.55
C SER A 471 -52.39 3.66 -11.12
N ASN A 472 -52.60 4.10 -12.39
CA ASN A 472 -53.91 4.07 -13.06
C ASN A 472 -54.44 2.66 -13.30
N GLU A 473 -53.57 1.68 -13.35
CA GLU A 473 -53.93 0.26 -13.45
C GLU A 473 -54.25 -0.38 -12.09
N GLY A 474 -54.27 0.40 -11.02
CA GLY A 474 -54.60 -0.06 -9.67
C GLY A 474 -53.49 -0.83 -8.95
N TRP A 475 -52.24 -0.63 -9.36
CA TRP A 475 -51.12 -1.24 -8.65
C TRP A 475 -50.92 -0.59 -7.27
N LYS A 476 -50.78 -1.45 -6.24
CA LYS A 476 -50.51 -0.97 -4.90
C LYS A 476 -49.12 -0.31 -4.80
N LYS A 477 -49.02 0.69 -3.96
CA LYS A 477 -47.77 1.43 -3.69
C LYS A 477 -46.55 0.53 -3.45
N GLU A 478 -46.72 -0.56 -2.71
CA GLU A 478 -45.68 -1.52 -2.41
C GLU A 478 -45.07 -2.14 -3.66
N HIS A 479 -45.95 -2.54 -4.63
CA HIS A 479 -45.50 -3.13 -5.90
C HIS A 479 -44.81 -2.09 -6.79
N ILE A 480 -45.32 -0.86 -6.82
CA ILE A 480 -44.71 0.26 -7.58
C ILE A 480 -43.30 0.55 -7.03
N LEU A 481 -43.15 0.62 -5.71
CA LEU A 481 -41.83 0.81 -5.08
C LEU A 481 -40.84 -0.31 -5.38
N ARG A 482 -41.32 -1.58 -5.45
CA ARG A 482 -40.45 -2.71 -5.85
C ARG A 482 -40.00 -2.62 -7.30
N ILE A 483 -40.84 -2.09 -8.20
CA ILE A 483 -40.48 -1.87 -9.61
C ILE A 483 -39.44 -0.74 -9.70
N VAL A 484 -39.65 0.41 -9.03
CA VAL A 484 -38.70 1.52 -8.97
C VAL A 484 -37.32 1.05 -8.52
N LYS A 485 -37.27 0.21 -7.49
CA LYS A 485 -36.03 -0.40 -7.03
C LYS A 485 -35.40 -1.37 -8.05
N SER A 486 -36.22 -2.15 -8.74
CA SER A 486 -35.74 -3.08 -9.77
C SER A 486 -35.14 -2.37 -11.00
N ILE A 487 -35.57 -1.14 -11.26
CA ILE A 487 -35.00 -0.26 -12.29
C ILE A 487 -33.68 0.39 -11.84
N GLY A 488 -33.32 0.30 -10.55
CA GLY A 488 -32.08 0.83 -9.99
C GLY A 488 -32.22 2.17 -9.29
N TYR A 489 -33.43 2.69 -9.07
CA TYR A 489 -33.65 3.97 -8.38
C TYR A 489 -33.93 3.78 -6.90
N HIS A 490 -33.37 4.70 -6.08
CA HIS A 490 -33.68 4.84 -4.66
C HIS A 490 -34.72 5.94 -4.47
N THR A 491 -35.75 5.68 -3.66
CA THR A 491 -36.82 6.64 -3.40
C THR A 491 -36.28 7.98 -2.87
N ASP A 492 -35.22 7.95 -2.06
CA ASP A 492 -34.62 9.14 -1.43
C ASP A 492 -33.72 9.94 -2.38
N SER A 493 -33.30 9.34 -3.49
CA SER A 493 -32.47 9.97 -4.53
C SER A 493 -33.28 10.50 -5.73
N LEU A 494 -34.59 10.28 -5.72
CA LEU A 494 -35.46 10.77 -6.78
C LEU A 494 -35.75 12.28 -6.66
N PRO A 495 -36.08 12.96 -7.78
CA PRO A 495 -36.58 14.33 -7.74
C PRO A 495 -37.76 14.50 -6.75
N SER A 496 -37.86 15.66 -6.10
CA SER A 496 -38.83 15.92 -5.03
C SER A 496 -40.29 15.71 -5.44
N ASP A 497 -40.64 16.04 -6.67
CA ASP A 497 -41.97 15.84 -7.24
C ASP A 497 -42.30 14.36 -7.49
N VAL A 498 -41.33 13.54 -7.93
CA VAL A 498 -41.47 12.08 -8.04
C VAL A 498 -41.66 11.46 -6.66
N GLN A 499 -40.87 11.90 -5.67
CA GLN A 499 -41.04 11.45 -4.29
C GLN A 499 -42.41 11.78 -3.71
N ASN A 500 -42.89 13.01 -3.98
CA ASN A 500 -44.22 13.44 -3.53
C ASN A 500 -45.35 12.65 -4.18
N TYR A 501 -45.21 12.36 -5.48
CA TYR A 501 -46.16 11.50 -6.18
C TYR A 501 -46.23 10.08 -5.54
N ILE A 502 -45.06 9.47 -5.32
CA ILE A 502 -44.98 8.13 -4.68
C ILE A 502 -45.54 8.15 -3.26
N LYS A 503 -45.31 9.24 -2.48
CA LYS A 503 -45.90 9.38 -1.14
C LYS A 503 -47.45 9.45 -1.17
N GLY A 504 -47.98 10.05 -2.20
CA GLY A 504 -49.44 10.21 -2.39
C GLY A 504 -50.17 8.93 -2.88
N LEU A 505 -49.42 7.91 -3.34
CA LEU A 505 -50.01 6.63 -3.75
C LEU A 505 -50.62 5.89 -2.54
N LYS A 506 -51.78 5.27 -2.74
CA LYS A 506 -52.51 4.44 -1.75
C LYS A 506 -52.02 2.99 -1.71
#